data_1ae04fff474d6cebd5b93ac747ff22f2
#
_entry.id   1ae04fff474d6cebd5b93ac747ff22f2
#
_cell.length_a   1.000
_cell.length_b   1.000
_cell.length_c   1.000
_cell.angle_alpha   90.00
_cell.angle_beta   90.00
_cell.angle_gamma   90.00
#
_symmetry.space_group_name_H-M   'P 1'
#
loop_
_entity.id
_entity.type
_entity.pdbx_description
1 polymer ?
#
loop_
_entity_poly.entity_id
_entity_poly.type
_entity_poly.pdbx_seq_one_letter_code
_entity_poly.pdbx_strand_id
1 'polypeptide(L)'
;MKKMLLLCGCLAALTISCAKEKPAEPTPPKTIELKYNAAVEEGGNRIQFAAVTSDSRCPTGTQCSWAGNAEIVLELTGDGNQAAILNTNSQYQQSYRYNDYNITLKELKPHPEAGQTIDVNSYVAVLTIEK
;
A
#
# COMPACT_ATOMS: atom_id res chain seq x y z
N MET A 1 36.37 57.18 48.63
CA MET A 1 36.19 56.90 47.20
C MET A 1 35.75 55.43 47.05
N LYS A 2 34.44 55.19 47.04
CA LYS A 2 33.86 53.87 46.95
C LYS A 2 33.26 53.68 45.55
N LYS A 3 33.87 52.82 44.76
CA LYS A 3 33.34 52.42 43.44
C LYS A 3 32.31 51.36 43.67
N MET A 4 31.05 51.64 43.35
CA MET A 4 29.93 50.74 43.40
C MET A 4 29.83 50.05 42.06
N LEU A 5 30.12 48.74 42.05
CA LEU A 5 29.95 47.84 40.88
C LEU A 5 28.48 47.43 40.81
N LEU A 6 27.77 47.85 39.77
CA LEU A 6 26.45 47.35 39.41
C LEU A 6 26.62 46.05 38.62
N LEU A 7 26.22 44.95 39.20
CA LEU A 7 26.05 43.66 38.52
C LEU A 7 24.73 43.71 37.74
N CYS A 8 24.83 43.76 36.44
CA CYS A 8 23.68 43.62 35.54
C CYS A 8 23.45 42.12 35.28
N GLY A 9 22.45 41.54 35.97
CA GLY A 9 22.04 40.13 35.79
C GLY A 9 21.20 40.01 34.53
N CYS A 10 21.76 39.43 33.46
CA CYS A 10 21.01 38.98 32.28
C CYS A 10 20.24 37.71 32.59
N LEU A 11 18.93 37.87 32.82
CA LEU A 11 18.00 36.73 32.90
C LEU A 11 17.68 36.27 31.47
N ALA A 12 18.35 35.22 31.00
CA ALA A 12 18.04 34.59 29.73
C ALA A 12 16.74 33.79 29.85
N ALA A 13 15.64 34.32 29.36
CA ALA A 13 14.39 33.60 29.22
C ALA A 13 14.52 32.59 28.09
N LEU A 14 14.67 31.30 28.46
CA LEU A 14 14.54 30.17 27.53
C LEU A 14 13.06 30.04 27.13
N THR A 15 12.71 30.58 25.97
CA THR A 15 11.42 30.30 25.34
C THR A 15 11.49 28.92 24.70
N ILE A 16 10.92 27.93 25.39
CA ILE A 16 10.66 26.59 24.81
C ILE A 16 9.53 26.79 23.80
N SER A 17 9.90 26.91 22.52
CA SER A 17 8.96 26.89 21.42
C SER A 17 8.50 25.44 21.22
N CYS A 18 7.36 25.07 21.80
CA CYS A 18 6.64 23.86 21.42
C CYS A 18 6.16 24.04 19.98
N ALA A 19 6.94 23.58 19.02
CA ALA A 19 6.46 23.37 17.66
C ALA A 19 5.39 22.26 17.75
N LYS A 20 4.11 22.65 17.64
CA LYS A 20 3.03 21.68 17.38
C LYS A 20 3.32 21.08 16.02
N GLU A 21 3.74 19.80 16.01
CA GLU A 21 3.76 19.02 14.77
C GLU A 21 2.35 19.05 14.19
N LYS A 22 2.24 19.65 13.00
CA LYS A 22 0.99 19.64 12.24
C LYS A 22 0.66 18.18 11.96
N PRO A 23 -0.56 17.69 12.27
CA PRO A 23 -0.95 16.34 11.90
C PRO A 23 -0.68 16.14 10.41
N ALA A 24 -0.02 15.04 10.06
CA ALA A 24 0.25 14.71 8.66
C ALA A 24 -1.09 14.69 7.91
N GLU A 25 -1.21 15.54 6.91
CA GLU A 25 -2.39 15.60 6.06
C GLU A 25 -2.52 14.24 5.35
N PRO A 26 -3.69 13.58 5.35
CA PRO A 26 -3.83 12.28 4.71
C PRO A 26 -3.47 12.40 3.24
N THR A 27 -2.44 11.70 2.82
CA THR A 27 -2.07 11.64 1.41
C THR A 27 -3.19 10.92 0.64
N PRO A 28 -3.64 11.46 -0.51
CA PRO A 28 -4.68 10.80 -1.28
C PRO A 28 -4.23 9.40 -1.73
N PRO A 29 -5.17 8.44 -1.81
CA PRO A 29 -4.86 7.09 -2.25
C PRO A 29 -4.26 7.10 -3.66
N LYS A 30 -3.15 6.40 -3.84
CA LYS A 30 -2.46 6.24 -5.11
C LYS A 30 -2.88 4.94 -5.76
N THR A 31 -3.46 4.99 -6.95
CA THR A 31 -3.79 3.79 -7.74
C THR A 31 -2.68 3.50 -8.74
N ILE A 32 -2.22 2.25 -8.76
CA ILE A 32 -1.19 1.76 -9.67
C ILE A 32 -1.65 0.49 -10.40
N GLU A 33 -1.14 0.28 -11.60
CA GLU A 33 -1.24 -0.97 -12.34
C GLU A 33 0.10 -1.69 -12.31
N LEU A 34 0.12 -2.89 -11.72
CA LEU A 34 1.32 -3.68 -11.56
C LEU A 34 1.22 -4.96 -12.37
N LYS A 35 2.07 -5.12 -13.38
CA LYS A 35 2.13 -6.32 -14.21
C LYS A 35 2.69 -7.50 -13.43
N TYR A 36 2.33 -8.69 -13.82
CA TYR A 36 2.89 -9.93 -13.28
C TYR A 36 4.43 -9.89 -13.27
N ASN A 37 5.04 -10.30 -12.18
CA ASN A 37 6.47 -10.21 -11.89
C ASN A 37 7.08 -8.79 -11.81
N ALA A 38 6.32 -7.73 -12.08
CA ALA A 38 6.80 -6.36 -11.91
C ALA A 38 6.77 -5.94 -10.44
N ALA A 39 7.53 -4.91 -10.13
CA ALA A 39 7.56 -4.31 -8.79
C ALA A 39 7.54 -2.78 -8.88
N VAL A 40 7.07 -2.17 -7.81
CA VAL A 40 7.08 -0.71 -7.59
C VAL A 40 7.70 -0.41 -6.24
N GLU A 41 8.37 0.73 -6.17
CA GLU A 41 8.91 1.27 -4.90
C GLU A 41 7.97 2.36 -4.38
N GLU A 42 7.60 2.25 -3.10
CA GLU A 42 6.78 3.25 -2.43
C GLU A 42 7.27 3.48 -1.01
N GLY A 43 7.78 4.68 -0.74
CA GLY A 43 8.28 5.06 0.59
C GLY A 43 9.35 4.15 1.16
N GLY A 44 10.28 3.66 0.34
CA GLY A 44 11.33 2.72 0.73
C GLY A 44 10.89 1.26 0.82
N ASN A 45 9.63 0.97 0.50
CA ASN A 45 9.11 -0.39 0.42
C ASN A 45 9.00 -0.81 -1.05
N ARG A 46 9.39 -2.05 -1.34
CA ARG A 46 9.23 -2.68 -2.63
C ARG A 46 8.00 -3.58 -2.60
N ILE A 47 7.09 -3.39 -3.53
CA ILE A 47 5.87 -4.17 -3.72
C ILE A 47 5.99 -4.89 -5.05
N GLN A 48 6.06 -6.22 -5.05
CA GLN A 48 6.15 -7.04 -6.25
C GLN A 48 4.91 -7.91 -6.41
N PHE A 49 4.35 -7.93 -7.61
CA PHE A 49 3.29 -8.87 -7.97
C PHE A 49 3.91 -10.23 -8.31
N ALA A 50 3.96 -11.14 -7.34
CA ALA A 50 4.76 -12.36 -7.41
C ALA A 50 4.00 -13.56 -8.02
N ALA A 51 2.70 -13.70 -7.74
CA ALA A 51 1.94 -14.86 -8.21
C ALA A 51 0.45 -14.58 -8.34
N VAL A 52 -0.21 -15.36 -9.21
CA VAL A 52 -1.65 -15.64 -9.19
C VAL A 52 -1.78 -17.11 -8.79
N THR A 53 -2.30 -17.36 -7.62
CA THR A 53 -2.39 -18.72 -7.06
C THR A 53 -3.66 -19.44 -7.48
N SER A 54 -4.72 -18.68 -7.72
CA SER A 54 -5.97 -19.21 -8.28
C SER A 54 -6.74 -18.12 -9.02
N ASP A 55 -7.49 -18.50 -10.02
CA ASP A 55 -8.46 -17.63 -10.70
C ASP A 55 -9.70 -18.46 -11.06
N SER A 56 -10.72 -18.37 -10.20
CA SER A 56 -12.01 -19.02 -10.36
C SER A 56 -13.14 -18.02 -10.62
N ARG A 57 -12.80 -16.80 -11.08
CA ARG A 57 -13.79 -15.78 -11.43
C ARG A 57 -14.72 -16.32 -12.52
N CYS A 58 -15.99 -15.95 -12.43
CA CYS A 58 -16.96 -16.34 -13.46
C CYS A 58 -16.58 -15.72 -14.81
N PRO A 59 -16.30 -16.51 -15.85
CA PRO A 59 -15.94 -15.98 -17.16
C PRO A 59 -17.10 -15.18 -17.78
N THR A 60 -16.76 -14.11 -18.49
CA THR A 60 -17.76 -13.44 -19.34
C THR A 60 -18.34 -14.39 -20.37
N GLY A 61 -19.64 -14.28 -20.64
CA GLY A 61 -20.36 -15.18 -21.56
C GLY A 61 -20.86 -16.48 -20.90
N THR A 62 -20.68 -16.67 -19.60
CA THR A 62 -21.25 -17.77 -18.82
C THR A 62 -22.08 -17.25 -17.64
N GLN A 63 -23.03 -18.06 -17.18
CA GLN A 63 -23.74 -17.83 -15.92
C GLN A 63 -23.19 -18.77 -14.86
N CYS A 64 -22.63 -18.21 -13.77
CA CYS A 64 -22.17 -18.97 -12.62
C CYS A 64 -23.13 -18.81 -11.46
N SER A 65 -23.33 -19.88 -10.69
CA SER A 65 -24.18 -19.85 -9.48
C SER A 65 -23.47 -19.26 -8.27
N TRP A 66 -22.18 -18.94 -8.38
CA TRP A 66 -21.35 -18.32 -7.31
C TRP A 66 -20.51 -17.18 -7.87
N ALA A 67 -20.21 -16.21 -7.02
CA ALA A 67 -19.19 -15.23 -7.30
C ALA A 67 -17.82 -15.90 -7.19
N GLY A 68 -17.06 -15.99 -8.29
CA GLY A 68 -15.71 -16.54 -8.27
C GLY A 68 -14.73 -15.65 -7.52
N ASN A 69 -13.48 -16.10 -7.44
CA ASN A 69 -12.39 -15.37 -6.82
C ASN A 69 -11.11 -15.53 -7.63
N ALA A 70 -10.29 -14.50 -7.66
CA ALA A 70 -8.87 -14.64 -8.00
C ALA A 70 -8.04 -14.27 -6.77
N GLU A 71 -7.00 -15.07 -6.52
CA GLU A 71 -6.07 -14.88 -5.43
C GLU A 71 -4.69 -14.55 -5.98
N ILE A 72 -4.10 -13.47 -5.49
CA ILE A 72 -2.76 -13.04 -5.84
C ILE A 72 -1.85 -12.99 -4.63
N VAL A 73 -0.55 -13.10 -4.89
CA VAL A 73 0.50 -12.91 -3.89
C VAL A 73 1.32 -11.68 -4.26
N LEU A 74 1.45 -10.76 -3.31
CA LEU A 74 2.40 -9.67 -3.35
C LEU A 74 3.57 -10.01 -2.43
N GLU A 75 4.80 -9.89 -2.93
CA GLU A 75 6.00 -9.89 -2.11
C GLU A 75 6.33 -8.45 -1.70
N LEU A 76 6.46 -8.24 -0.39
CA LEU A 76 6.70 -6.94 0.23
C LEU A 76 8.07 -6.97 0.90
N THR A 77 8.96 -6.08 0.48
CA THR A 77 10.30 -5.96 1.03
C THR A 77 10.60 -4.51 1.41
N GLY A 78 11.30 -4.33 2.52
CA GLY A 78 11.65 -3.03 3.07
C GLY A 78 12.15 -3.21 4.49
N ASP A 79 11.35 -2.83 5.48
CA ASP A 79 11.61 -3.18 6.87
C ASP A 79 11.03 -4.59 7.15
N GLY A 80 11.77 -5.60 6.72
CA GLY A 80 11.36 -7.01 6.73
C GLY A 80 10.79 -7.48 5.39
N ASN A 81 10.67 -8.81 5.24
CA ASN A 81 10.11 -9.45 4.06
C ASN A 81 8.80 -10.13 4.45
N GLN A 82 7.74 -9.83 3.72
CA GLN A 82 6.41 -10.41 3.95
C GLN A 82 5.75 -10.77 2.62
N ALA A 83 4.82 -11.72 2.68
CA ALA A 83 3.94 -12.05 1.56
C ALA A 83 2.50 -11.68 1.95
N ALA A 84 1.84 -10.91 1.10
CA ALA A 84 0.44 -10.56 1.26
C ALA A 84 -0.40 -11.33 0.25
N ILE A 85 -1.41 -12.04 0.73
CA ILE A 85 -2.40 -12.73 -0.10
C ILE A 85 -3.62 -11.82 -0.21
N LEU A 86 -3.96 -11.43 -1.45
CA LEU A 86 -5.10 -10.56 -1.73
C LEU A 86 -6.06 -11.23 -2.72
N ASN A 87 -7.33 -10.90 -2.57
CA ASN A 87 -8.42 -11.54 -3.30
C ASN A 87 -9.28 -10.51 -4.03
N THR A 88 -9.87 -10.91 -5.15
CA THR A 88 -10.82 -10.08 -5.90
C THR A 88 -12.23 -10.10 -5.29
N ASN A 89 -12.59 -11.17 -4.59
CA ASN A 89 -13.89 -11.33 -3.95
C ASN A 89 -13.88 -10.73 -2.53
N SER A 90 -14.85 -9.87 -2.24
CA SER A 90 -14.96 -9.16 -0.96
C SER A 90 -15.25 -10.06 0.27
N GLN A 91 -15.55 -11.34 0.06
CA GLN A 91 -15.67 -12.31 1.15
C GLN A 91 -14.31 -12.73 1.71
N TYR A 92 -13.23 -12.41 1.01
CA TYR A 92 -11.85 -12.71 1.40
C TYR A 92 -11.05 -11.43 1.59
N GLN A 93 -9.82 -11.57 2.07
CA GLN A 93 -8.94 -10.43 2.31
C GLN A 93 -8.59 -9.71 1.00
N GLN A 94 -8.97 -8.44 0.89
CA GLN A 94 -8.67 -7.59 -0.26
C GLN A 94 -7.55 -6.58 0.03
N SER A 95 -7.22 -6.35 1.30
CA SER A 95 -6.25 -5.36 1.74
C SER A 95 -5.23 -5.96 2.69
N TYR A 96 -4.01 -5.44 2.64
CA TYR A 96 -2.93 -5.81 3.55
C TYR A 96 -2.19 -4.55 4.01
N ARG A 97 -1.97 -4.46 5.33
CA ARG A 97 -1.17 -3.38 5.91
C ARG A 97 0.28 -3.79 6.02
N TYR A 98 1.15 -3.05 5.37
CA TYR A 98 2.60 -3.23 5.43
C TYR A 98 3.28 -1.91 5.81
N ASN A 99 3.96 -1.91 6.94
CA ASN A 99 4.50 -0.70 7.56
C ASN A 99 3.40 0.38 7.72
N ASP A 100 3.60 1.58 7.17
CA ASP A 100 2.62 2.67 7.21
C ASP A 100 1.62 2.67 6.05
N TYR A 101 1.68 1.66 5.16
CA TYR A 101 0.88 1.60 3.96
C TYR A 101 -0.21 0.54 4.05
N ASN A 102 -1.40 0.87 3.57
CA ASN A 102 -2.48 -0.07 3.32
C ASN A 102 -2.58 -0.32 1.81
N ILE A 103 -2.36 -1.55 1.39
CA ILE A 103 -2.36 -1.97 -0.01
C ILE A 103 -3.64 -2.75 -0.26
N THR A 104 -4.46 -2.29 -1.21
CA THR A 104 -5.75 -2.90 -1.53
C THR A 104 -5.77 -3.35 -2.98
N LEU A 105 -6.16 -4.61 -3.23
CA LEU A 105 -6.44 -5.09 -4.58
C LEU A 105 -7.83 -4.59 -5.01
N LYS A 106 -7.87 -3.80 -6.08
CA LYS A 106 -9.11 -3.27 -6.68
C LYS A 106 -9.62 -4.15 -7.80
N GLU A 107 -8.70 -4.63 -8.64
CA GLU A 107 -9.03 -5.40 -9.82
C GLU A 107 -7.83 -6.27 -10.23
N LEU A 108 -8.11 -7.40 -10.85
CA LEU A 108 -7.12 -8.23 -11.56
C LEU A 108 -7.54 -8.35 -13.02
N LYS A 109 -6.69 -7.87 -13.93
CA LYS A 109 -6.89 -7.92 -15.39
C LYS A 109 -6.01 -9.01 -16.01
N PRO A 110 -6.41 -9.60 -17.15
CA PRO A 110 -7.74 -9.50 -17.74
C PRO A 110 -8.79 -10.27 -16.92
N HIS A 111 -10.06 -9.98 -17.19
CA HIS A 111 -11.15 -10.82 -16.68
C HIS A 111 -11.23 -12.11 -17.53
N PRO A 112 -11.51 -13.29 -16.94
CA PRO A 112 -11.68 -14.51 -17.70
C PRO A 112 -12.80 -14.42 -18.76
N GLU A 113 -12.58 -15.03 -19.91
CA GLU A 113 -13.58 -15.19 -20.96
C GLU A 113 -13.86 -16.65 -21.21
N ALA A 114 -15.12 -17.01 -21.51
CA ALA A 114 -15.51 -18.37 -21.76
C ALA A 114 -14.71 -19.02 -22.91
N GLY A 115 -14.12 -20.19 -22.65
CA GLY A 115 -13.34 -20.93 -23.65
C GLY A 115 -11.93 -20.38 -23.89
N GLN A 116 -11.49 -19.36 -23.15
CA GLN A 116 -10.14 -18.80 -23.26
C GLN A 116 -9.31 -19.09 -22.01
N THR A 117 -8.01 -19.28 -22.20
CA THR A 117 -7.03 -19.39 -21.12
C THR A 117 -6.26 -18.09 -21.01
N ILE A 118 -6.12 -17.58 -19.79
CA ILE A 118 -5.32 -16.39 -19.52
C ILE A 118 -3.85 -16.80 -19.40
N ASP A 119 -2.98 -16.15 -20.20
CA ASP A 119 -1.53 -16.26 -20.02
C ASP A 119 -1.13 -15.57 -18.70
N VAL A 120 -0.37 -16.26 -17.87
CA VAL A 120 0.06 -15.74 -16.56
C VAL A 120 0.80 -14.40 -16.68
N ASN A 121 1.56 -14.20 -17.75
CA ASN A 121 2.31 -12.96 -17.99
C ASN A 121 1.42 -11.79 -18.40
N SER A 122 0.16 -12.05 -18.76
CA SER A 122 -0.80 -11.00 -19.14
C SER A 122 -1.51 -10.39 -17.93
N TYR A 123 -1.38 -10.98 -16.74
CA TYR A 123 -2.02 -10.46 -15.54
C TYR A 123 -1.48 -9.09 -15.13
N VAL A 124 -2.40 -8.21 -14.75
CA VAL A 124 -2.14 -6.89 -14.20
C VAL A 124 -3.01 -6.69 -12.96
N ALA A 125 -2.38 -6.48 -11.83
CA ALA A 125 -3.06 -6.14 -10.59
C ALA A 125 -3.26 -4.62 -10.49
N VAL A 126 -4.48 -4.17 -10.29
CA VAL A 126 -4.81 -2.78 -9.98
C VAL A 126 -4.84 -2.63 -8.47
N LEU A 127 -3.87 -1.91 -7.93
CA LEU A 127 -3.69 -1.73 -6.50
C LEU A 127 -3.93 -0.27 -6.11
N THR A 128 -4.54 -0.07 -4.95
CA THR A 128 -4.58 1.24 -4.28
C THR A 128 -3.67 1.19 -3.08
N ILE A 129 -2.79 2.18 -2.96
CA ILE A 129 -1.83 2.34 -1.86
C ILE A 129 -2.18 3.62 -1.11
N GLU A 130 -2.42 3.48 0.19
CA GLU A 130 -2.76 4.57 1.12
C GLU A 130 -1.76 4.57 2.28
N LYS A 131 -1.38 5.76 2.74
CA LYS A 131 -0.51 5.94 3.92
C LYS A 131 -1.30 6.42 5.11
#